data_1b4ac54cf8da961d98eba7fb6e3e3557
#
_entry.id   1b4ac54cf8da961d98eba7fb6e3e3557
#
_cell.length_a   1.000
_cell.length_b   1.000
_cell.length_c   1.000
_cell.angle_alpha   90.00
_cell.angle_beta   90.00
_cell.angle_gamma   90.00
#
_symmetry.space_group_name_H-M   'P 1'
#
loop_
_entity.id
_entity.type
_entity.pdbx_description
1 polymer ?
#
loop_
_entity_poly.entity_id
_entity_poly.type
_entity_poly.pdbx_seq_one_letter_code
_entity_poly.pdbx_strand_id
1 'polypeptide(L)'
;MEALLRDLVTVGIAGLLCLLRLEAATFGTAEYDEPTADGRARTFRLRMGWYVLGLAMVLAALVVHPAPGSDLLLGLGDRAGALLGGLGLGAIGTAQAILFARRRYARLRMPPPWSYPGAVLNAVGTALIDEATFRGLILGFLLLAGVDATLAIVAQALLYVLATRTAAPGRSPYAFALAAWTGLAAGWLTVVTGGIGAAFLGHAVTRIAVFVCTGHAGQPAARGHEAEDSWEYRRSPEGWRQAERPGEEARADR
;
A
#
# COMPACT_ATOMS: atom_id res chain seq x y z
N MET A 1 -23.21 20.04 -21.14
CA MET A 1 -22.04 19.54 -21.89
C MET A 1 -20.76 19.61 -21.09
N GLU A 2 -20.41 20.74 -20.46
CA GLU A 2 -19.19 20.87 -19.64
C GLU A 2 -19.14 19.94 -18.42
N ALA A 3 -20.26 19.75 -17.71
CA ALA A 3 -20.31 18.82 -16.56
C ALA A 3 -20.01 17.40 -16.99
N LEU A 4 -20.64 16.91 -18.05
CA LEU A 4 -20.41 15.58 -18.59
C LEU A 4 -18.95 15.38 -19.01
N LEU A 5 -18.33 16.39 -19.66
CA LEU A 5 -16.93 16.31 -20.05
C LEU A 5 -16.00 16.20 -18.83
N ARG A 6 -16.26 16.97 -17.78
CA ARG A 6 -15.50 16.89 -16.51
C ARG A 6 -15.62 15.53 -15.85
N ASP A 7 -16.84 14.98 -15.79
CA ASP A 7 -17.07 13.65 -15.21
C ASP A 7 -16.33 12.57 -16.02
N LEU A 8 -16.41 12.63 -17.36
CA LEU A 8 -15.68 11.71 -18.24
C LEU A 8 -14.14 11.80 -18.05
N VAL A 9 -13.62 13.02 -17.95
CA VAL A 9 -12.17 13.22 -17.68
C VAL A 9 -11.79 12.64 -16.32
N THR A 10 -12.60 12.88 -15.29
CA THR A 10 -12.31 12.37 -13.93
C THR A 10 -12.42 10.85 -13.86
N VAL A 11 -13.39 10.23 -14.54
CA VAL A 11 -13.48 8.76 -14.70
C VAL A 11 -12.26 8.24 -15.46
N GLY A 12 -11.82 8.94 -16.51
CA GLY A 12 -10.60 8.61 -17.23
C GLY A 12 -9.36 8.64 -16.35
N ILE A 13 -9.23 9.65 -15.50
CA ILE A 13 -8.13 9.74 -14.51
C ILE A 13 -8.19 8.55 -13.51
N ALA A 14 -9.38 8.20 -13.00
CA ALA A 14 -9.52 7.05 -12.12
C ALA A 14 -9.11 5.74 -12.81
N GLY A 15 -9.48 5.55 -14.08
CA GLY A 15 -9.05 4.42 -14.89
C GLY A 15 -7.54 4.36 -15.10
N LEU A 16 -6.90 5.51 -15.39
CA LEU A 16 -5.44 5.60 -15.53
C LEU A 16 -4.71 5.32 -14.21
N LEU A 17 -5.23 5.76 -13.08
CA LEU A 17 -4.69 5.44 -11.76
C LEU A 17 -4.81 3.94 -11.45
N CYS A 18 -5.92 3.29 -11.82
CA CYS A 18 -6.04 1.83 -11.71
C CYS A 18 -5.03 1.11 -12.59
N LEU A 19 -4.82 1.55 -13.84
CA LEU A 19 -3.81 0.99 -14.72
C LEU A 19 -2.40 1.19 -14.16
N LEU A 20 -2.10 2.39 -13.67
CA LEU A 20 -0.84 2.68 -13.01
C LEU A 20 -0.60 1.74 -11.81
N ARG A 21 -1.66 1.42 -11.06
CA ARG A 21 -1.58 0.49 -9.93
C ARG A 21 -1.35 -0.95 -10.38
N LEU A 22 -1.99 -1.40 -11.45
CA LEU A 22 -1.76 -2.71 -12.06
C LEU A 22 -0.32 -2.87 -12.57
N GLU A 23 0.24 -1.80 -13.11
CA GLU A 23 1.61 -1.76 -13.66
C GLU A 23 2.68 -1.42 -12.60
N ALA A 24 2.33 -1.35 -11.32
CA ALA A 24 3.25 -0.98 -10.24
C ALA A 24 4.53 -1.85 -10.21
N ALA A 25 4.44 -3.13 -10.60
CA ALA A 25 5.59 -4.03 -10.72
C ALA A 25 6.58 -3.56 -11.79
N THR A 26 6.09 -3.07 -12.95
CA THR A 26 6.90 -2.56 -14.06
C THR A 26 7.73 -1.34 -13.65
N PHE A 27 7.19 -0.54 -12.73
CA PHE A 27 7.88 0.61 -12.14
C PHE A 27 8.81 0.24 -10.98
N GLY A 28 8.91 -1.04 -10.61
CA GLY A 28 9.74 -1.48 -9.49
C GLY A 28 9.36 -0.80 -8.18
N THR A 29 8.07 -0.66 -7.91
CA THR A 29 7.61 -0.16 -6.60
C THR A 29 8.07 -1.11 -5.51
N ALA A 30 8.26 -0.63 -4.28
CA ALA A 30 8.82 -1.42 -3.19
C ALA A 30 8.00 -2.68 -2.84
N GLU A 31 6.78 -2.80 -3.37
CA GLU A 31 5.96 -4.02 -3.23
C GLU A 31 6.47 -5.19 -4.07
N TYR A 32 7.38 -4.91 -5.01
CA TYR A 32 7.91 -5.86 -5.99
C TYR A 32 9.44 -5.81 -6.03
N ASP A 33 10.08 -5.35 -4.94
CA ASP A 33 11.53 -5.18 -4.89
C ASP A 33 12.21 -6.55 -4.92
N GLU A 34 12.88 -6.84 -6.04
CA GLU A 34 13.95 -7.83 -6.09
C GLU A 34 15.28 -7.09 -5.92
N PRO A 35 16.09 -7.41 -4.90
CA PRO A 35 17.36 -6.74 -4.66
C PRO A 35 18.42 -7.23 -5.66
N THR A 36 18.47 -6.63 -6.85
CA THR A 36 19.61 -6.79 -7.76
C THR A 36 20.51 -5.56 -7.68
N ALA A 37 21.81 -5.77 -7.46
CA ALA A 37 22.79 -4.70 -7.24
C ALA A 37 22.83 -3.69 -8.41
N ASP A 38 22.67 -4.16 -9.64
CA ASP A 38 22.75 -3.35 -10.87
C ASP A 38 21.45 -2.60 -11.21
N GLY A 39 20.34 -3.01 -10.60
CA GLY A 39 19.01 -2.42 -10.84
C GLY A 39 18.67 -1.20 -9.97
N ARG A 40 19.41 -0.92 -8.90
CA ARG A 40 19.00 0.05 -7.85
C ARG A 40 18.73 1.46 -8.38
N ALA A 41 19.59 2.01 -9.21
CA ALA A 41 19.40 3.37 -9.72
C ALA A 41 18.29 3.47 -10.76
N ARG A 42 18.15 2.45 -11.62
CA ARG A 42 17.06 2.36 -12.62
C ARG A 42 15.72 2.19 -11.91
N THR A 43 15.67 1.28 -10.95
CA THR A 43 14.49 1.01 -10.12
C THR A 43 14.06 2.26 -9.36
N PHE A 44 14.99 3.01 -8.79
CA PHE A 44 14.68 4.27 -8.09
C PHE A 44 14.02 5.30 -9.00
N ARG A 45 14.55 5.53 -10.21
CA ARG A 45 13.99 6.48 -11.18
C ARG A 45 12.58 6.08 -11.63
N LEU A 46 12.39 4.81 -11.94
CA LEU A 46 11.07 4.27 -12.34
C LEU A 46 10.06 4.42 -11.19
N ARG A 47 10.48 4.09 -9.98
CA ARG A 47 9.67 4.22 -8.76
C ARG A 47 9.26 5.67 -8.52
N MET A 48 10.20 6.62 -8.62
CA MET A 48 9.89 8.05 -8.52
C MET A 48 8.93 8.49 -9.64
N GLY A 49 9.09 7.97 -10.86
CA GLY A 49 8.16 8.20 -11.97
C GLY A 49 6.74 7.75 -11.62
N TRP A 50 6.58 6.59 -11.00
CA TRP A 50 5.29 6.10 -10.54
C TRP A 50 4.61 7.04 -9.54
N TYR A 51 5.36 7.53 -8.53
CA TYR A 51 4.82 8.48 -7.54
C TYR A 51 4.46 9.82 -8.16
N VAL A 52 5.35 10.36 -9.00
CA VAL A 52 5.11 11.65 -9.66
C VAL A 52 3.87 11.57 -10.55
N LEU A 53 3.75 10.50 -11.34
CA LEU A 53 2.61 10.29 -12.23
C LEU A 53 1.32 10.10 -11.43
N GLY A 54 1.34 9.26 -10.39
CA GLY A 54 0.17 9.04 -9.54
C GLY A 54 -0.29 10.31 -8.83
N LEU A 55 0.63 11.05 -8.22
CA LEU A 55 0.31 12.32 -7.55
C LEU A 55 -0.17 13.37 -8.54
N ALA A 56 0.42 13.46 -9.73
CA ALA A 56 -0.03 14.39 -10.77
C ALA A 56 -1.47 14.08 -11.22
N MET A 57 -1.81 12.80 -11.37
CA MET A 57 -3.19 12.40 -11.70
C MET A 57 -4.18 12.70 -10.57
N VAL A 58 -3.81 12.47 -9.31
CA VAL A 58 -4.64 12.86 -8.15
C VAL A 58 -4.85 14.38 -8.12
N LEU A 59 -3.80 15.17 -8.32
CA LEU A 59 -3.90 16.63 -8.42
C LEU A 59 -4.76 17.07 -9.60
N ALA A 60 -4.64 16.42 -10.75
CA ALA A 60 -5.49 16.69 -11.90
C ALA A 60 -6.98 16.44 -11.57
N ALA A 61 -7.32 15.37 -10.87
CA ALA A 61 -8.68 15.10 -10.43
C ALA A 61 -9.22 16.18 -9.47
N LEU A 62 -8.37 16.66 -8.54
CA LEU A 62 -8.72 17.75 -7.62
C LEU A 62 -8.99 19.07 -8.34
N VAL A 63 -8.31 19.35 -9.45
CA VAL A 63 -8.46 20.58 -10.24
C VAL A 63 -9.65 20.50 -11.21
N VAL A 64 -9.85 19.34 -11.81
CA VAL A 64 -10.88 19.14 -12.86
C VAL A 64 -12.27 19.07 -12.24
N HIS A 65 -12.45 18.39 -11.11
CA HIS A 65 -13.77 18.24 -10.49
C HIS A 65 -14.12 19.47 -9.64
N PRO A 66 -15.36 20.02 -9.76
CA PRO A 66 -15.74 21.27 -9.08
C PRO A 66 -15.85 21.14 -7.56
N ALA A 67 -16.19 19.95 -7.06
CA ALA A 67 -16.35 19.67 -5.65
C ALA A 67 -15.66 18.34 -5.26
N PRO A 68 -14.32 18.22 -5.43
CA PRO A 68 -13.62 16.94 -5.25
C PRO A 68 -13.64 16.45 -3.80
N GLY A 69 -13.76 17.35 -2.83
CA GLY A 69 -13.80 17.01 -1.42
C GLY A 69 -15.08 16.33 -0.98
N SER A 70 -16.25 16.82 -1.46
CA SER A 70 -17.57 16.27 -1.12
C SER A 70 -17.99 15.14 -2.05
N ASP A 71 -17.83 15.35 -3.34
CA ASP A 71 -18.38 14.45 -4.35
C ASP A 71 -17.51 13.23 -4.60
N LEU A 72 -16.17 13.46 -4.61
CA LEU A 72 -15.18 12.41 -4.79
C LEU A 72 -14.51 11.98 -3.47
N LEU A 73 -14.99 12.46 -2.33
CA LEU A 73 -14.46 12.14 -1.00
C LEU A 73 -12.95 12.38 -0.85
N LEU A 74 -12.32 13.18 -1.73
CA LEU A 74 -10.88 13.48 -1.73
C LEU A 74 -10.44 14.45 -0.61
N GLY A 75 -11.40 14.92 0.20
CA GLY A 75 -11.13 15.71 1.40
C GLY A 75 -10.63 14.85 2.57
N LEU A 76 -10.22 15.54 3.64
CA LEU A 76 -9.85 14.84 4.89
C LEU A 76 -11.06 14.29 5.66
N GLY A 77 -12.25 14.79 5.37
CA GLY A 77 -13.46 14.47 6.10
C GLY A 77 -13.53 15.14 7.48
N ASP A 78 -14.36 14.60 8.37
CA ASP A 78 -14.41 15.05 9.76
C ASP A 78 -13.07 14.79 10.45
N ARG A 79 -12.48 15.84 11.05
CA ARG A 79 -11.12 15.77 11.59
C ARG A 79 -10.97 14.80 12.75
N ALA A 80 -11.95 14.78 13.66
CA ALA A 80 -11.91 13.89 14.81
C ALA A 80 -12.10 12.43 14.38
N GLY A 81 -13.09 12.19 13.51
CA GLY A 81 -13.33 10.88 12.90
C GLY A 81 -12.16 10.39 12.07
N ALA A 82 -11.53 11.28 11.29
CA ALA A 82 -10.35 10.95 10.50
C ALA A 82 -9.16 10.52 11.39
N LEU A 83 -8.90 11.25 12.48
CA LEU A 83 -7.82 10.91 13.40
C LEU A 83 -8.11 9.62 14.16
N LEU A 84 -9.26 9.53 14.82
CA LEU A 84 -9.62 8.37 15.63
C LEU A 84 -9.80 7.11 14.79
N GLY A 85 -10.52 7.21 13.68
CA GLY A 85 -10.71 6.11 12.74
C GLY A 85 -9.40 5.65 12.11
N GLY A 86 -8.55 6.59 11.70
CA GLY A 86 -7.23 6.30 11.12
C GLY A 86 -6.30 5.64 12.12
N LEU A 87 -6.21 6.13 13.35
CA LEU A 87 -5.42 5.51 14.41
C LEU A 87 -5.96 4.12 14.78
N GLY A 88 -7.30 3.96 14.86
CA GLY A 88 -7.93 2.66 15.10
C GLY A 88 -7.61 1.64 14.00
N LEU A 89 -7.77 2.03 12.72
CA LEU A 89 -7.42 1.18 11.57
C LEU A 89 -5.93 0.84 11.57
N GLY A 90 -5.07 1.83 11.81
CA GLY A 90 -3.62 1.65 11.91
C GLY A 90 -3.20 0.73 13.07
N ALA A 91 -3.87 0.82 14.21
CA ALA A 91 -3.62 -0.07 15.36
C ALA A 91 -3.98 -1.53 15.03
N ILE A 92 -5.13 -1.75 14.36
CA ILE A 92 -5.53 -3.09 13.90
C ILE A 92 -4.53 -3.62 12.88
N GLY A 93 -4.13 -2.81 11.89
CA GLY A 93 -3.13 -3.19 10.89
C GLY A 93 -1.77 -3.51 11.53
N THR A 94 -1.36 -2.74 12.54
CA THR A 94 -0.15 -3.00 13.31
C THR A 94 -0.23 -4.33 14.08
N ALA A 95 -1.34 -4.60 14.75
CA ALA A 95 -1.55 -5.88 15.44
C ALA A 95 -1.49 -7.06 14.48
N GLN A 96 -2.09 -6.92 13.29
CA GLN A 96 -2.03 -7.94 12.24
C GLN A 96 -0.60 -8.15 11.73
N ALA A 97 0.16 -7.07 11.52
CA ALA A 97 1.56 -7.14 11.08
C ALA A 97 2.45 -7.84 12.13
N ILE A 98 2.27 -7.53 13.42
CA ILE A 98 2.95 -8.19 14.53
C ILE A 98 2.62 -9.70 14.55
N LEU A 99 1.34 -10.04 14.46
CA LEU A 99 0.88 -11.42 14.51
C LEU A 99 1.44 -12.22 13.32
N PHE A 100 1.41 -11.63 12.13
CA PHE A 100 1.98 -12.24 10.93
C PHE A 100 3.49 -12.47 11.09
N ALA A 101 4.25 -11.44 11.47
CA ALA A 101 5.70 -11.54 11.60
C ALA A 101 6.10 -12.59 12.65
N ARG A 102 5.41 -12.63 13.79
CA ARG A 102 5.65 -13.65 14.83
C ARG A 102 5.35 -15.06 14.35
N ARG A 103 4.24 -15.25 13.62
CA ARG A 103 3.88 -16.58 13.08
C ARG A 103 4.79 -17.04 11.96
N ARG A 104 5.25 -16.09 11.12
CA ARG A 104 6.07 -16.43 9.96
C ARG A 104 7.54 -16.54 10.30
N TYR A 105 8.07 -15.56 11.02
CA TYR A 105 9.50 -15.39 11.27
C TYR A 105 9.92 -15.69 12.72
N ALA A 106 8.96 -15.99 13.60
CA ALA A 106 9.15 -16.16 15.05
C ALA A 106 9.70 -14.92 15.78
N ARG A 107 9.82 -13.80 15.10
CA ARG A 107 10.41 -12.54 15.59
C ARG A 107 9.85 -11.32 14.86
N LEU A 108 10.10 -10.13 15.41
CA LEU A 108 9.96 -8.86 14.72
C LEU A 108 11.34 -8.44 14.23
N ARG A 109 11.46 -8.00 12.97
CA ARG A 109 12.75 -7.62 12.39
C ARG A 109 13.22 -6.24 12.81
N MET A 110 12.31 -5.31 12.98
CA MET A 110 12.51 -3.95 13.48
C MET A 110 13.69 -3.20 12.82
N PRO A 111 13.76 -3.12 11.49
CA PRO A 111 14.77 -2.31 10.84
C PRO A 111 14.61 -0.85 11.28
N PRO A 112 15.72 -0.09 11.52
CA PRO A 112 15.63 1.30 11.91
C PRO A 112 15.03 2.13 10.75
N PRO A 113 13.85 2.78 10.92
CA PRO A 113 13.15 3.44 9.81
C PRO A 113 13.96 4.55 9.15
N TRP A 114 14.79 5.26 9.94
CA TRP A 114 15.67 6.34 9.44
C TRP A 114 16.79 5.84 8.51
N SER A 115 17.14 4.56 8.58
CA SER A 115 18.08 3.95 7.63
C SER A 115 17.42 3.60 6.29
N TYR A 116 16.09 3.67 6.23
CA TYR A 116 15.30 3.28 5.05
C TYR A 116 14.24 4.34 4.70
N PRO A 117 14.64 5.60 4.43
CA PRO A 117 13.68 6.68 4.14
C PRO A 117 12.80 6.35 2.92
N GLY A 118 13.32 5.58 1.97
CA GLY A 118 12.55 5.10 0.81
C GLY A 118 11.39 4.18 1.19
N ALA A 119 11.51 3.40 2.27
CA ALA A 119 10.43 2.54 2.74
C ALA A 119 9.28 3.36 3.37
N VAL A 120 9.62 4.40 4.14
CA VAL A 120 8.63 5.32 4.72
C VAL A 120 7.94 6.12 3.61
N LEU A 121 8.72 6.66 2.66
CA LEU A 121 8.16 7.37 1.50
C LEU A 121 7.22 6.45 0.70
N ASN A 122 7.63 5.20 0.47
CA ASN A 122 6.78 4.21 -0.19
C ASN A 122 5.49 3.96 0.60
N ALA A 123 5.56 3.80 1.92
CA ALA A 123 4.38 3.56 2.75
C ALA A 123 3.37 4.71 2.64
N VAL A 124 3.84 5.95 2.77
CA VAL A 124 2.99 7.15 2.74
C VAL A 124 2.51 7.46 1.32
N GLY A 125 3.43 7.48 0.33
CA GLY A 125 3.10 7.83 -1.04
C GLY A 125 2.15 6.83 -1.70
N THR A 126 2.38 5.53 -1.50
CA THR A 126 1.48 4.50 -2.02
C THR A 126 0.12 4.57 -1.32
N ALA A 127 0.08 4.74 0.02
CA ALA A 127 -1.18 4.89 0.72
C ALA A 127 -1.99 6.09 0.19
N LEU A 128 -1.35 7.25 -0.06
CA LEU A 128 -2.04 8.42 -0.58
C LEU A 128 -2.64 8.15 -1.98
N ILE A 129 -1.86 7.59 -2.90
CA ILE A 129 -2.32 7.28 -4.25
C ILE A 129 -3.44 6.24 -4.23
N ASP A 130 -3.27 5.16 -3.46
CA ASP A 130 -4.27 4.11 -3.34
C ASP A 130 -5.58 4.64 -2.73
N GLU A 131 -5.51 5.41 -1.63
CA GLU A 131 -6.72 5.93 -1.00
C GLU A 131 -7.42 6.97 -1.88
N ALA A 132 -6.69 7.87 -2.53
CA ALA A 132 -7.27 8.80 -3.48
C ALA A 132 -7.94 8.08 -4.66
N THR A 133 -7.34 7.00 -5.15
CA THR A 133 -7.89 6.23 -6.28
C THR A 133 -9.14 5.47 -5.88
N PHE A 134 -9.04 4.62 -4.84
CA PHE A 134 -10.11 3.65 -4.54
C PHE A 134 -11.19 4.22 -3.62
N ARG A 135 -10.82 4.96 -2.56
CA ARG A 135 -11.76 5.52 -1.58
C ARG A 135 -12.20 6.93 -1.94
N GLY A 136 -11.35 7.66 -2.67
CA GLY A 136 -11.74 8.94 -3.27
C GLY A 136 -12.53 8.72 -4.56
N LEU A 137 -11.81 8.61 -5.68
CA LEU A 137 -12.41 8.63 -7.02
C LEU A 137 -13.43 7.52 -7.25
N ILE A 138 -13.04 6.25 -7.07
CA ILE A 138 -13.91 5.12 -7.42
C ILE A 138 -15.14 5.07 -6.51
N LEU A 139 -14.93 5.10 -5.19
CA LEU A 139 -16.03 5.06 -4.23
C LEU A 139 -16.93 6.29 -4.37
N GLY A 140 -16.34 7.50 -4.50
CA GLY A 140 -17.08 8.74 -4.72
C GLY A 140 -17.96 8.66 -5.96
N PHE A 141 -17.44 8.20 -7.09
CA PHE A 141 -18.24 8.03 -8.31
C PHE A 141 -19.35 7.02 -8.17
N LEU A 142 -19.12 5.90 -7.50
CA LEU A 142 -20.17 4.91 -7.26
C LEU A 142 -21.33 5.51 -6.44
N LEU A 143 -21.00 6.29 -5.41
CA LEU A 143 -22.00 6.97 -4.58
C LEU A 143 -22.73 8.06 -5.35
N LEU A 144 -22.03 8.87 -6.15
CA LEU A 144 -22.63 9.88 -7.03
C LEU A 144 -23.59 9.26 -8.06
N ALA A 145 -23.24 8.07 -8.57
CA ALA A 145 -24.11 7.30 -9.46
C ALA A 145 -25.32 6.68 -8.75
N GLY A 146 -25.49 6.90 -7.45
CA GLY A 146 -26.62 6.37 -6.67
C GLY A 146 -26.46 4.90 -6.28
N VAL A 147 -25.26 4.33 -6.36
CA VAL A 147 -25.00 2.96 -5.87
C VAL A 147 -25.11 2.94 -4.35
N ASP A 148 -25.79 1.93 -3.81
CA ASP A 148 -25.86 1.71 -2.36
C ASP A 148 -24.47 1.72 -1.72
N ALA A 149 -24.34 2.37 -0.56
CA ALA A 149 -23.06 2.57 0.09
C ALA A 149 -22.33 1.25 0.40
N THR A 150 -23.06 0.23 0.81
CA THR A 150 -22.47 -1.09 1.10
C THR A 150 -21.93 -1.74 -0.17
N LEU A 151 -22.71 -1.70 -1.26
CA LEU A 151 -22.28 -2.23 -2.55
C LEU A 151 -21.08 -1.45 -3.11
N ALA A 152 -21.08 -0.12 -2.98
CA ALA A 152 -19.98 0.73 -3.41
C ALA A 152 -18.70 0.42 -2.63
N ILE A 153 -18.77 0.24 -1.30
CA ILE A 153 -17.65 -0.17 -0.45
C ILE A 153 -17.11 -1.54 -0.86
N VAL A 154 -17.99 -2.51 -1.11
CA VAL A 154 -17.56 -3.86 -1.53
C VAL A 154 -16.93 -3.81 -2.92
N ALA A 155 -17.55 -3.12 -3.87
CA ALA A 155 -17.05 -3.01 -5.24
C ALA A 155 -15.65 -2.36 -5.29
N GLN A 156 -15.46 -1.22 -4.60
CA GLN A 156 -14.13 -0.58 -4.55
C GLN A 156 -13.09 -1.45 -3.83
N ALA A 157 -13.47 -2.20 -2.78
CA ALA A 157 -12.55 -3.11 -2.09
C ALA A 157 -12.10 -4.27 -2.99
N LEU A 158 -13.01 -4.84 -3.76
CA LEU A 158 -12.68 -5.87 -4.77
C LEU A 158 -11.74 -5.31 -5.85
N LEU A 159 -12.03 -4.12 -6.39
CA LEU A 159 -11.16 -3.47 -7.37
C LEU A 159 -9.77 -3.19 -6.78
N TYR A 160 -9.69 -2.75 -5.54
CA TYR A 160 -8.41 -2.56 -4.84
C TYR A 160 -7.61 -3.85 -4.74
N VAL A 161 -8.22 -4.95 -4.28
CA VAL A 161 -7.57 -6.26 -4.18
C VAL A 161 -7.07 -6.74 -5.54
N LEU A 162 -7.88 -6.59 -6.59
CA LEU A 162 -7.51 -6.97 -7.96
C LEU A 162 -6.36 -6.10 -8.48
N ALA A 163 -6.45 -4.78 -8.33
CA ALA A 163 -5.44 -3.84 -8.83
C ALA A 163 -4.09 -3.99 -8.10
N THR A 164 -4.11 -4.36 -6.82
CA THR A 164 -2.89 -4.63 -6.06
C THR A 164 -2.30 -6.02 -6.32
N ARG A 165 -2.96 -6.84 -7.15
CA ARG A 165 -2.53 -8.21 -7.47
C ARG A 165 -2.22 -9.07 -6.24
N THR A 166 -2.92 -8.84 -5.14
CA THR A 166 -2.69 -9.58 -3.90
C THR A 166 -3.03 -11.06 -4.01
N ALA A 167 -3.89 -11.42 -4.98
CA ALA A 167 -4.24 -12.81 -5.28
C ALA A 167 -3.33 -13.46 -6.33
N ALA A 168 -2.31 -12.76 -6.85
CA ALA A 168 -1.41 -13.31 -7.86
C ALA A 168 -0.58 -14.48 -7.28
N PRO A 169 -0.19 -15.46 -8.12
CA PRO A 169 0.69 -16.55 -7.71
C PRO A 169 1.97 -16.01 -7.06
N GLY A 170 2.43 -16.66 -5.99
CA GLY A 170 3.60 -16.23 -5.23
C GLY A 170 3.33 -15.12 -4.20
N ARG A 171 2.09 -14.65 -4.05
CA ARG A 171 1.71 -13.70 -2.99
C ARG A 171 1.25 -14.41 -1.72
N SER A 172 1.53 -13.78 -0.59
CA SER A 172 1.12 -14.31 0.71
C SER A 172 -0.40 -14.22 0.89
N PRO A 173 -1.09 -15.27 1.38
CA PRO A 173 -2.50 -15.19 1.78
C PRO A 173 -2.77 -14.08 2.80
N TYR A 174 -1.76 -13.75 3.63
CA TYR A 174 -1.82 -12.61 4.54
C TYR A 174 -1.98 -11.29 3.80
N ALA A 175 -1.23 -11.08 2.70
CA ALA A 175 -1.34 -9.85 1.90
C ALA A 175 -2.75 -9.70 1.32
N PHE A 176 -3.34 -10.81 0.83
CA PHE A 176 -4.73 -10.83 0.37
C PHE A 176 -5.71 -10.45 1.48
N ALA A 177 -5.63 -11.13 2.63
CA ALA A 177 -6.53 -10.88 3.76
C ALA A 177 -6.40 -9.43 4.29
N LEU A 178 -5.16 -8.93 4.37
CA LEU A 178 -4.89 -7.55 4.77
C LEU A 178 -5.48 -6.54 3.78
N ALA A 179 -5.29 -6.74 2.48
CA ALA A 179 -5.83 -5.86 1.46
C ALA A 179 -7.37 -5.86 1.43
N ALA A 180 -7.99 -7.05 1.54
CA ALA A 180 -9.45 -7.15 1.58
C ALA A 180 -10.02 -6.45 2.82
N TRP A 181 -9.45 -6.71 4.00
CA TRP A 181 -9.84 -6.04 5.24
C TRP A 181 -9.65 -4.52 5.16
N THR A 182 -8.45 -4.08 4.75
CA THR A 182 -8.16 -2.65 4.59
C THR A 182 -9.10 -2.02 3.58
N GLY A 183 -9.40 -2.74 2.48
CA GLY A 183 -10.36 -2.31 1.46
C GLY A 183 -11.73 -1.97 2.03
N LEU A 184 -12.29 -2.89 2.79
CA LEU A 184 -13.62 -2.75 3.40
C LEU A 184 -13.63 -1.72 4.52
N ALA A 185 -12.70 -1.82 5.48
CA ALA A 185 -12.66 -0.93 6.63
C ALA A 185 -12.35 0.52 6.25
N ALA A 186 -11.40 0.74 5.34
CA ALA A 186 -11.07 2.06 4.84
C ALA A 186 -12.22 2.67 4.02
N GLY A 187 -12.89 1.88 3.18
CA GLY A 187 -14.07 2.32 2.44
C GLY A 187 -15.21 2.74 3.38
N TRP A 188 -15.49 1.94 4.39
CA TRP A 188 -16.48 2.27 5.41
C TRP A 188 -16.11 3.57 6.17
N LEU A 189 -14.87 3.69 6.65
CA LEU A 189 -14.39 4.89 7.33
C LEU A 189 -14.50 6.12 6.44
N THR A 190 -14.17 6.01 5.15
CA THR A 190 -14.27 7.11 4.20
C THR A 190 -15.71 7.61 4.06
N VAL A 191 -16.68 6.71 3.98
CA VAL A 191 -18.10 7.09 3.92
C VAL A 191 -18.55 7.75 5.23
N VAL A 192 -18.21 7.17 6.38
CA VAL A 192 -18.63 7.69 7.69
C VAL A 192 -18.00 9.03 8.02
N THR A 193 -16.74 9.25 7.66
CA THR A 193 -16.05 10.51 7.94
C THR A 193 -16.21 11.56 6.84
N GLY A 194 -16.75 11.18 5.68
CA GLY A 194 -16.92 12.07 4.53
C GLY A 194 -15.60 12.41 3.80
N GLY A 195 -14.57 11.56 3.92
CA GLY A 195 -13.29 11.80 3.24
C GLY A 195 -12.24 10.73 3.49
N ILE A 196 -11.17 10.75 2.69
CA ILE A 196 -10.08 9.74 2.74
C ILE A 196 -9.14 9.86 3.94
N GLY A 197 -9.28 10.87 4.80
CA GLY A 197 -8.30 11.14 5.87
C GLY A 197 -8.07 9.97 6.82
N ALA A 198 -9.14 9.32 7.29
CA ALA A 198 -9.05 8.13 8.15
C ALA A 198 -8.38 6.95 7.44
N ALA A 199 -8.81 6.68 6.22
CA ALA A 199 -8.30 5.62 5.38
C ALA A 199 -6.81 5.80 5.08
N PHE A 200 -6.42 7.00 4.68
CA PHE A 200 -5.02 7.34 4.41
C PHE A 200 -4.12 7.16 5.64
N LEU A 201 -4.52 7.74 6.78
CA LEU A 201 -3.73 7.63 8.01
C LEU A 201 -3.59 6.16 8.44
N GLY A 202 -4.69 5.41 8.47
CA GLY A 202 -4.69 4.01 8.89
C GLY A 202 -3.88 3.12 7.94
N HIS A 203 -3.98 3.34 6.63
CA HIS A 203 -3.22 2.61 5.62
C HIS A 203 -1.71 2.93 5.72
N ALA A 204 -1.32 4.20 5.83
CA ALA A 204 0.08 4.59 5.97
C ALA A 204 0.70 3.98 7.23
N VAL A 205 0.02 4.06 8.39
CA VAL A 205 0.46 3.43 9.64
C VAL A 205 0.60 1.91 9.49
N THR A 206 -0.37 1.25 8.86
CA THR A 206 -0.34 -0.20 8.61
C THR A 206 0.87 -0.59 7.75
N ARG A 207 1.15 0.15 6.67
CA ARG A 207 2.31 -0.12 5.80
C ARG A 207 3.64 0.07 6.52
N ILE A 208 3.76 1.13 7.33
CA ILE A 208 4.95 1.35 8.18
C ILE A 208 5.09 0.19 9.18
N ALA A 209 4.00 -0.24 9.81
CA ALA A 209 4.01 -1.37 10.74
C ALA A 209 4.43 -2.69 10.04
N VAL A 210 3.91 -2.95 8.84
CA VAL A 210 4.34 -4.11 8.04
C VAL A 210 5.85 -4.05 7.79
N PHE A 211 6.38 -2.90 7.36
CA PHE A 211 7.82 -2.74 7.15
C PHE A 211 8.62 -2.99 8.45
N VAL A 212 8.23 -2.34 9.54
CA VAL A 212 8.94 -2.49 10.84
C VAL A 212 8.88 -3.93 11.35
N CYS A 213 7.73 -4.59 11.22
CA CYS A 213 7.56 -5.95 11.73
C CYS A 213 8.22 -7.02 10.85
N THR A 214 8.22 -6.84 9.52
CA THR A 214 8.64 -7.87 8.56
C THR A 214 9.96 -7.57 7.86
N GLY A 215 10.44 -6.31 7.90
CA GLY A 215 11.59 -5.85 7.11
C GLY A 215 11.27 -5.65 5.62
N HIS A 216 10.04 -5.91 5.17
CA HIS A 216 9.61 -5.74 3.77
C HIS A 216 8.86 -4.43 3.60
N ALA A 217 9.33 -3.58 2.71
CA ALA A 217 8.63 -2.33 2.37
C ALA A 217 7.37 -2.57 1.51
N GLY A 218 7.22 -3.77 0.96
CA GLY A 218 6.10 -4.20 0.15
C GLY A 218 5.37 -5.42 0.71
N GLN A 219 4.78 -6.19 -0.18
CA GLN A 219 4.03 -7.40 0.17
C GLN A 219 5.00 -8.56 0.47
N PRO A 220 4.91 -9.22 1.65
CA PRO A 220 5.69 -10.42 1.90
C PRO A 220 5.36 -11.52 0.88
N ALA A 221 6.38 -12.20 0.38
CA ALA A 221 6.20 -13.32 -0.53
C ALA A 221 5.48 -14.51 0.14
N ALA A 222 4.96 -15.44 -0.63
CA ALA A 222 4.40 -16.67 -0.11
C ALA A 222 5.48 -17.50 0.64
N ARG A 223 5.03 -18.39 1.54
CA ARG A 223 5.95 -19.25 2.29
C ARG A 223 6.73 -20.15 1.33
N GLY A 224 8.03 -20.28 1.55
CA GLY A 224 8.94 -21.02 0.68
C GLY A 224 9.61 -20.20 -0.42
N HIS A 225 9.23 -18.93 -0.59
CA HIS A 225 9.77 -18.04 -1.60
C HIS A 225 10.75 -16.98 -1.05
N GLU A 226 10.99 -16.98 0.26
CA GLU A 226 11.99 -16.13 0.90
C GLU A 226 13.17 -16.98 1.40
N ALA A 227 14.40 -16.48 1.33
CA ALA A 227 15.58 -17.18 1.84
C ALA A 227 15.41 -17.59 3.31
N GLU A 228 14.71 -16.76 4.08
CA GLU A 228 14.44 -16.98 5.51
C GLU A 228 13.40 -18.06 5.79
N ASP A 229 12.71 -18.55 4.79
CA ASP A 229 11.82 -19.71 4.91
C ASP A 229 12.65 -21.02 5.05
N SER A 230 13.95 -21.02 4.70
CA SER A 230 14.84 -22.15 4.92
C SER A 230 15.05 -22.41 6.42
N TRP A 231 15.19 -23.67 6.79
CA TRP A 231 15.39 -24.05 8.19
C TRP A 231 16.73 -23.55 8.77
N GLU A 232 17.73 -23.38 7.94
CA GLU A 232 19.06 -22.86 8.30
C GLU A 232 18.97 -21.41 8.74
N TYR A 233 18.20 -20.62 8.00
CA TYR A 233 18.00 -19.22 8.30
C TYR A 233 17.16 -18.99 9.57
N ARG A 234 16.22 -19.91 9.90
CA ARG A 234 15.39 -19.82 11.10
C ARG A 234 16.15 -20.07 12.40
N ARG A 235 17.23 -20.83 12.36
CA ARG A 235 18.06 -21.14 13.53
C ARG A 235 19.03 -20.03 13.91
N SER A 236 19.31 -19.10 13.02
CA SER A 236 20.20 -17.99 13.31
C SER A 236 19.46 -16.87 14.04
N PRO A 237 19.84 -16.50 15.27
CA PRO A 237 19.27 -15.35 15.99
C PRO A 237 19.51 -14.03 15.25
N GLU A 238 20.51 -13.96 14.40
CA GLU A 238 20.92 -12.80 13.62
C GLU A 238 20.57 -12.91 12.13
N GLY A 239 19.87 -13.96 11.71
CA GLY A 239 19.50 -14.39 10.38
C GLY A 239 19.94 -13.51 9.23
N TRP A 240 19.27 -12.43 9.00
CA TRP A 240 19.54 -11.55 7.87
C TRP A 240 20.73 -10.59 8.02
N ARG A 241 21.41 -10.58 9.18
CA ARG A 241 22.68 -9.85 9.38
C ARG A 241 23.92 -10.75 9.20
N GLN A 242 23.74 -12.06 9.11
CA GLN A 242 24.89 -12.99 8.99
C GLN A 242 25.53 -12.95 7.62
N ALA A 243 24.83 -12.53 6.57
CA ALA A 243 25.41 -12.36 5.23
C ALA A 243 26.45 -11.23 5.15
N GLU A 244 26.62 -10.44 6.22
CA GLU A 244 27.52 -9.28 6.25
C GLU A 244 28.65 -9.40 7.29
N ARG A 245 28.95 -10.58 7.82
CA ARG A 245 30.11 -10.72 8.71
C ARG A 245 31.40 -10.63 7.90
N PRO A 246 32.17 -9.51 8.01
CA PRO A 246 33.51 -9.47 7.42
C PRO A 246 34.37 -10.50 8.12
N GLY A 247 34.78 -11.55 7.42
CA GLY A 247 35.74 -12.53 7.94
C GLY A 247 35.37 -14.00 7.80
N GLU A 248 34.17 -14.37 7.39
CA GLU A 248 33.83 -15.77 7.11
C GLU A 248 34.44 -16.27 5.79
N GLU A 249 34.60 -15.37 4.79
CA GLU A 249 35.32 -15.73 3.55
C GLU A 249 36.78 -16.14 3.78
N ALA A 250 37.43 -15.61 4.83
CA ALA A 250 38.81 -15.92 5.15
C ALA A 250 38.99 -17.30 5.82
N ARG A 251 37.94 -18.01 6.19
CA ARG A 251 38.02 -19.36 6.80
C ARG A 251 37.69 -20.50 5.86
N ALA A 252 37.06 -20.22 4.72
CA ALA A 252 36.75 -21.24 3.73
C ALA A 252 37.95 -21.64 2.86
N ASP A 253 39.04 -20.84 2.87
CA ASP A 253 40.27 -21.07 2.08
C ASP A 253 41.43 -21.62 2.90
N ARG A 254 41.18 -22.24 4.08
CA ARG A 254 42.22 -22.92 4.85
C ARG A 254 41.89 -24.42 5.05
#